data_4b3a3f141529459704bff91dba2a3af2
#
_entry.id   4b3a3f141529459704bff91dba2a3af2
#
_cell.length_a   1.000
_cell.length_b   1.000
_cell.length_c   1.000
_cell.angle_alpha   90.00
_cell.angle_beta   90.00
_cell.angle_gamma   90.00
#
_symmetry.space_group_name_H-M   'P 1'
#
loop_
_entity.id
_entity.type
_entity.pdbx_description
1 polymer ?
#
loop_
_entity_poly.entity_id
_entity_poly.type
_entity_poly.pdbx_seq_one_letter_code
_entity_poly.pdbx_strand_id
1 'polypeptide(L)'
;MSRTPRVRTLLGLAAASVTVVALAACSSGAPASSDAAAEDEYGLVKAGTLTVATEGTYRPFSFHDGGAGELVGYDVEVAEAVAEKLGLEIEFQETQWDAIFAGLDAGRFDVIANQVSINPEREEQYLFSEAYTVSPGVIVVKEGDTSISGFGDLAGKTTAQSLTSNWYTLAQESGANVEAVEGWAQAVALLQQGRVDATINDKLTYLDDVKTNGQSGIEVAAETDDPSLSALAFTKDKTDLAAAVDAALAELRAEGVLAELGEKYFGEDVSE
;
A
#
# COMPACT_ATOMS: atom_id res chain seq x y z
N MET A 1 -43.48 -43.65 37.36
CA MET A 1 -44.62 -44.24 36.66
C MET A 1 -44.21 -44.34 35.21
N SER A 2 -43.70 -45.54 34.82
CA SER A 2 -44.40 -46.61 34.13
C SER A 2 -44.79 -46.18 32.70
N ARG A 3 -44.42 -46.81 31.62
CA ARG A 3 -44.13 -48.21 31.26
C ARG A 3 -43.57 -48.33 29.86
N THR A 4 -42.55 -49.11 29.62
CA THR A 4 -42.30 -49.79 28.36
C THR A 4 -43.38 -50.84 28.08
N PRO A 5 -43.58 -51.32 26.84
CA PRO A 5 -43.08 -52.65 26.53
C PRO A 5 -42.51 -52.87 25.13
N ARG A 6 -41.73 -53.84 25.11
CA ARG A 6 -41.10 -54.78 24.19
C ARG A 6 -41.98 -55.46 23.13
N VAL A 7 -41.21 -56.06 22.16
CA VAL A 7 -41.41 -57.38 21.50
C VAL A 7 -41.91 -57.27 20.04
N ARG A 8 -41.41 -57.86 19.00
CA ARG A 8 -40.70 -59.17 18.80
C ARG A 8 -40.19 -59.31 17.36
N THR A 9 -39.06 -59.98 17.27
CA THR A 9 -38.43 -60.74 16.21
C THR A 9 -39.34 -61.48 15.25
N LEU A 10 -38.98 -61.53 13.93
CA LEU A 10 -39.12 -62.74 13.15
C LEU A 10 -38.05 -62.77 12.04
N LEU A 11 -37.33 -63.90 12.02
CA LEU A 11 -36.40 -64.37 10.96
C LEU A 11 -37.15 -64.73 9.70
N GLY A 12 -36.54 -64.50 8.54
CA GLY A 12 -36.95 -65.12 7.28
C GLY A 12 -35.72 -65.23 6.37
N LEU A 13 -35.21 -66.42 6.30
CA LEU A 13 -34.13 -66.89 5.42
C LEU A 13 -34.71 -67.34 4.10
N ALA A 14 -34.20 -66.86 2.94
CA ALA A 14 -34.34 -67.58 1.68
C ALA A 14 -33.26 -67.18 0.69
N ALA A 15 -32.72 -68.18 0.05
CA ALA A 15 -31.49 -68.30 -0.74
C ALA A 15 -31.52 -67.79 -2.17
N ALA A 16 -30.35 -67.44 -2.62
CA ALA A 16 -29.69 -67.71 -3.91
C ALA A 16 -30.40 -67.31 -5.23
N SER A 17 -29.74 -66.44 -6.01
CA SER A 17 -29.39 -66.77 -7.42
C SER A 17 -28.37 -65.76 -7.95
N VAL A 18 -27.23 -66.27 -8.38
CA VAL A 18 -26.14 -65.57 -9.09
C VAL A 18 -26.62 -65.35 -10.53
N THR A 19 -26.57 -64.10 -10.97
CA THR A 19 -26.54 -63.80 -12.41
C THR A 19 -25.52 -62.69 -12.68
N VAL A 20 -24.37 -63.08 -13.21
CA VAL A 20 -23.35 -62.18 -13.73
C VAL A 20 -23.83 -61.60 -15.04
N VAL A 21 -24.11 -60.32 -15.10
CA VAL A 21 -24.26 -59.55 -16.33
C VAL A 21 -23.14 -58.51 -16.37
N ALA A 22 -22.14 -58.76 -17.22
CA ALA A 22 -21.14 -57.79 -17.57
C ALA A 22 -21.76 -56.73 -18.48
N LEU A 23 -21.98 -55.52 -17.96
CA LEU A 23 -22.26 -54.33 -18.75
C LEU A 23 -21.00 -53.45 -18.74
N ALA A 24 -20.35 -53.40 -19.90
CA ALA A 24 -19.37 -52.39 -20.22
C ALA A 24 -20.06 -51.00 -20.23
N ALA A 25 -19.91 -50.25 -19.14
CA ALA A 25 -20.29 -48.84 -19.10
C ALA A 25 -19.10 -48.00 -19.60
N CYS A 26 -19.23 -47.41 -20.79
CA CYS A 26 -18.40 -46.33 -21.24
C CYS A 26 -18.54 -45.19 -20.22
N SER A 27 -17.54 -45.04 -19.37
CA SER A 27 -17.39 -43.88 -18.54
C SER A 27 -17.00 -42.71 -19.43
N SER A 28 -17.97 -41.89 -19.80
CA SER A 28 -17.73 -40.52 -20.24
C SER A 28 -17.11 -39.78 -19.04
N GLY A 29 -15.79 -39.66 -19.06
CA GLY A 29 -15.09 -38.81 -18.12
C GLY A 29 -15.57 -37.36 -18.31
N ALA A 30 -16.40 -36.90 -17.38
CA ALA A 30 -16.53 -35.48 -17.18
C ALA A 30 -15.10 -34.96 -16.84
N PRO A 31 -14.69 -33.84 -17.42
CA PRO A 31 -13.45 -33.23 -16.94
C PRO A 31 -13.67 -32.93 -15.47
N ALA A 32 -12.88 -33.57 -14.61
CA ALA A 32 -12.71 -33.12 -13.27
C ALA A 32 -12.15 -31.69 -13.42
N SER A 33 -12.95 -30.70 -13.01
CA SER A 33 -12.44 -29.37 -12.74
C SER A 33 -11.36 -29.59 -11.69
N SER A 34 -10.12 -29.56 -12.10
CA SER A 34 -9.03 -29.40 -11.20
C SER A 34 -9.13 -27.96 -10.66
N ASP A 35 -9.84 -27.82 -9.54
CA ASP A 35 -9.43 -26.82 -8.56
C ASP A 35 -8.06 -27.28 -8.06
N ALA A 36 -7.04 -27.15 -8.90
CA ALA A 36 -5.69 -27.01 -8.44
C ALA A 36 -5.76 -25.68 -7.66
N ALA A 37 -5.70 -25.77 -6.33
CA ALA A 37 -5.29 -24.64 -5.52
C ALA A 37 -4.05 -24.09 -6.24
N ALA A 38 -4.14 -22.86 -6.76
CA ALA A 38 -2.99 -22.20 -7.33
C ALA A 38 -1.89 -22.34 -6.26
N GLU A 39 -0.81 -22.99 -6.63
CA GLU A 39 0.36 -23.03 -5.73
C GLU A 39 0.62 -21.56 -5.40
N ASP A 40 0.82 -21.27 -4.13
CA ASP A 40 1.07 -19.91 -3.67
C ASP A 40 2.49 -19.52 -4.13
N GLU A 41 2.60 -19.15 -5.40
CA GLU A 41 3.85 -18.86 -6.11
C GLU A 41 4.64 -17.74 -5.40
N TYR A 42 3.93 -16.85 -4.72
CA TYR A 42 4.54 -15.65 -4.11
C TYR A 42 4.60 -15.72 -2.58
N GLY A 43 4.15 -16.82 -1.95
CA GLY A 43 4.09 -16.96 -0.50
C GLY A 43 3.21 -15.87 0.14
N LEU A 44 2.03 -15.61 -0.46
CA LEU A 44 1.12 -14.55 -0.02
C LEU A 44 0.52 -14.86 1.36
N VAL A 45 0.22 -13.81 2.13
CA VAL A 45 -0.49 -13.92 3.41
C VAL A 45 -1.85 -14.58 3.22
N LYS A 46 -2.50 -14.32 2.09
CA LYS A 46 -3.77 -14.95 1.69
C LYS A 46 -3.64 -15.42 0.25
N ALA A 47 -3.68 -16.74 0.05
CA ALA A 47 -3.52 -17.34 -1.27
C ALA A 47 -4.44 -16.69 -2.33
N GLY A 48 -3.85 -16.27 -3.46
CA GLY A 48 -4.54 -15.62 -4.55
C GLY A 48 -4.96 -14.16 -4.31
N THR A 49 -4.59 -13.57 -3.18
CA THR A 49 -4.92 -12.17 -2.84
C THR A 49 -3.65 -11.42 -2.45
N LEU A 50 -3.36 -10.33 -3.11
CA LEU A 50 -2.31 -9.39 -2.71
C LEU A 50 -2.85 -8.53 -1.56
N THR A 51 -2.27 -8.68 -0.37
CA THR A 51 -2.63 -7.84 0.79
C THR A 51 -1.70 -6.64 0.86
N VAL A 52 -2.27 -5.44 0.75
CA VAL A 52 -1.53 -4.18 0.61
C VAL A 52 -1.79 -3.27 1.81
N ALA A 53 -0.72 -2.83 2.46
CA ALA A 53 -0.84 -1.80 3.50
C ALA A 53 -0.76 -0.40 2.91
N THR A 54 -1.61 0.49 3.39
CA THR A 54 -1.62 1.91 3.07
C THR A 54 -2.26 2.69 4.21
N GLU A 55 -2.13 4.03 4.27
CA GLU A 55 -2.67 4.80 5.39
C GLU A 55 -4.16 5.12 5.29
N GLY A 56 -4.70 5.31 4.08
CA GLY A 56 -6.07 5.78 3.90
C GLY A 56 -6.30 7.26 4.29
N THR A 57 -5.27 7.95 4.76
CA THR A 57 -5.31 9.36 5.21
C THR A 57 -4.25 10.24 4.55
N TYR A 58 -3.54 9.72 3.57
CA TYR A 58 -2.42 10.38 2.88
C TYR A 58 -2.78 10.76 1.45
N ARG A 59 -3.48 11.90 1.28
CA ARG A 59 -3.81 12.47 -0.03
C ARG A 59 -2.55 12.98 -0.78
N PRO A 60 -2.50 12.86 -2.11
CA PRO A 60 -3.46 12.21 -3.02
C PRO A 60 -3.17 10.74 -3.28
N PHE A 61 -2.32 10.09 -2.48
CA PHE A 61 -1.80 8.75 -2.70
C PHE A 61 -2.75 7.66 -2.18
N SER A 62 -3.31 7.84 -0.99
CA SER A 62 -4.19 6.88 -0.32
C SER A 62 -5.16 7.63 0.60
N PHE A 63 -6.45 7.70 0.24
CA PHE A 63 -7.44 8.45 1.00
C PHE A 63 -8.86 8.00 0.68
N HIS A 64 -9.81 8.35 1.57
CA HIS A 64 -11.21 8.10 1.32
C HIS A 64 -11.87 9.24 0.55
N ASP A 65 -12.55 8.93 -0.56
CA ASP A 65 -13.30 9.93 -1.34
C ASP A 65 -14.39 10.57 -0.47
N GLY A 66 -14.47 11.90 -0.54
CA GLY A 66 -15.39 12.66 0.32
C GLY A 66 -15.13 12.50 1.82
N GLY A 67 -14.02 11.92 2.23
CA GLY A 67 -13.59 11.73 3.62
C GLY A 67 -14.11 10.46 4.30
N ALA A 68 -15.05 9.73 3.70
CA ALA A 68 -15.63 8.49 4.26
C ALA A 68 -16.17 7.54 3.16
N GLY A 69 -15.83 7.79 1.91
CA GLY A 69 -16.21 6.97 0.75
C GLY A 69 -15.27 5.80 0.53
N GLU A 70 -15.11 5.39 -0.71
CA GLU A 70 -14.17 4.35 -1.11
C GLU A 70 -12.72 4.80 -0.89
N LEU A 71 -11.85 3.84 -0.62
CA LEU A 71 -10.42 4.07 -0.58
C LEU A 71 -9.94 4.28 -2.02
N VAL A 72 -9.30 5.40 -2.28
CA VAL A 72 -8.81 5.82 -3.60
C VAL A 72 -7.46 6.50 -3.46
N GLY A 73 -6.80 6.76 -4.57
CA GLY A 73 -5.55 7.50 -4.60
C GLY A 73 -4.55 6.89 -5.58
N TYR A 74 -3.48 7.61 -5.83
CA TYR A 74 -2.48 7.21 -6.80
C TYR A 74 -1.85 5.84 -6.44
N ASP A 75 -1.43 5.65 -5.19
CA ASP A 75 -0.84 4.39 -4.72
C ASP A 75 -1.84 3.24 -4.73
N VAL A 76 -3.10 3.54 -4.41
CA VAL A 76 -4.19 2.57 -4.43
C VAL A 76 -4.38 2.04 -5.86
N GLU A 77 -4.50 2.94 -6.84
CA GLU A 77 -4.73 2.57 -8.24
C GLU A 77 -3.50 1.92 -8.90
N VAL A 78 -2.28 2.31 -8.51
CA VAL A 78 -1.05 1.61 -8.92
C VAL A 78 -1.05 0.18 -8.39
N ALA A 79 -1.36 -0.02 -7.10
CA ALA A 79 -1.41 -1.36 -6.50
C ALA A 79 -2.51 -2.23 -7.12
N GLU A 80 -3.68 -1.66 -7.43
CA GLU A 80 -4.77 -2.35 -8.14
C GLU A 80 -4.33 -2.79 -9.53
N ALA A 81 -3.69 -1.90 -10.31
CA ALA A 81 -3.18 -2.23 -11.64
C ALA A 81 -2.10 -3.33 -11.59
N VAL A 82 -1.22 -3.29 -10.58
CA VAL A 82 -0.22 -4.36 -10.35
C VAL A 82 -0.90 -5.68 -10.03
N ALA A 83 -1.87 -5.71 -9.10
CA ALA A 83 -2.59 -6.92 -8.74
C ALA A 83 -3.33 -7.53 -9.95
N GLU A 84 -3.95 -6.69 -10.79
CA GLU A 84 -4.60 -7.12 -12.04
C GLU A 84 -3.60 -7.78 -13.00
N LYS A 85 -2.40 -7.19 -13.19
CA LYS A 85 -1.33 -7.77 -14.03
C LYS A 85 -0.87 -9.13 -13.51
N LEU A 86 -0.82 -9.31 -12.19
CA LEU A 86 -0.45 -10.57 -11.55
C LEU A 86 -1.60 -11.59 -11.51
N GLY A 87 -2.83 -11.21 -11.90
CA GLY A 87 -4.01 -12.06 -11.81
C GLY A 87 -4.44 -12.36 -10.37
N LEU A 88 -4.13 -11.46 -9.44
CA LEU A 88 -4.46 -11.56 -8.01
C LEU A 88 -5.67 -10.69 -7.67
N GLU A 89 -6.46 -11.15 -6.71
CA GLU A 89 -7.37 -10.28 -5.98
C GLU A 89 -6.56 -9.29 -5.14
N ILE A 90 -7.14 -8.15 -4.76
CA ILE A 90 -6.47 -7.18 -3.90
C ILE A 90 -7.27 -6.92 -2.62
N GLU A 91 -6.57 -6.75 -1.49
CA GLU A 91 -7.15 -6.39 -0.19
C GLU A 91 -6.28 -5.32 0.47
N PHE A 92 -6.84 -4.16 0.74
CA PHE A 92 -6.13 -3.08 1.44
C PHE A 92 -6.30 -3.18 2.94
N GLN A 93 -5.21 -2.96 3.68
CA GLN A 93 -5.19 -2.85 5.13
C GLN A 93 -4.69 -1.46 5.54
N GLU A 94 -5.63 -0.63 5.99
CA GLU A 94 -5.30 0.71 6.47
C GLU A 94 -4.50 0.63 7.76
N THR A 95 -3.32 1.21 7.75
CA THR A 95 -2.35 1.13 8.84
C THR A 95 -1.61 2.46 8.96
N GLN A 96 -1.58 3.05 10.15
CA GLN A 96 -0.84 4.29 10.39
C GLN A 96 0.64 4.13 10.05
N TRP A 97 1.25 5.19 9.51
CA TRP A 97 2.63 5.18 9.04
C TRP A 97 3.62 4.60 10.08
N ASP A 98 3.54 5.07 11.33
CA ASP A 98 4.46 4.64 12.39
C ASP A 98 4.36 3.14 12.75
N ALA A 99 3.31 2.45 12.29
CA ALA A 99 3.08 1.04 12.54
C ALA A 99 3.19 0.17 11.28
N ILE A 100 3.32 0.78 10.08
CA ILE A 100 3.19 0.06 8.82
C ILE A 100 4.33 -0.94 8.59
N PHE A 101 5.58 -0.56 8.85
CA PHE A 101 6.73 -1.46 8.71
C PHE A 101 6.69 -2.60 9.73
N ALA A 102 6.32 -2.32 10.98
CA ALA A 102 6.15 -3.37 11.98
C ALA A 102 5.02 -4.35 11.61
N GLY A 103 4.00 -3.88 10.87
CA GLY A 103 2.96 -4.72 10.30
C GLY A 103 3.47 -5.63 9.20
N LEU A 104 4.32 -5.12 8.31
CA LEU A 104 4.98 -5.87 7.25
C LEU A 104 5.89 -6.96 7.84
N ASP A 105 6.73 -6.61 8.80
CA ASP A 105 7.63 -7.53 9.50
C ASP A 105 6.87 -8.64 10.25
N ALA A 106 5.68 -8.33 10.74
CA ALA A 106 4.80 -9.29 11.39
C ALA A 106 3.99 -10.16 10.40
N GLY A 107 4.16 -9.98 9.08
CA GLY A 107 3.45 -10.73 8.05
C GLY A 107 1.94 -10.47 8.05
N ARG A 108 1.50 -9.27 8.39
CA ARG A 108 0.07 -8.91 8.36
C ARG A 108 -0.42 -8.61 6.94
N PHE A 109 0.46 -8.22 6.06
CA PHE A 109 0.23 -7.94 4.64
C PHE A 109 1.50 -8.25 3.84
N ASP A 110 1.37 -8.34 2.53
CA ASP A 110 2.44 -8.76 1.63
C ASP A 110 3.34 -7.60 1.21
N VAL A 111 2.78 -6.39 1.10
CA VAL A 111 3.44 -5.24 0.51
C VAL A 111 2.91 -3.94 1.13
N ILE A 112 3.75 -2.90 1.13
CA ILE A 112 3.34 -1.52 1.45
C ILE A 112 3.29 -0.72 0.15
N ALA A 113 2.14 -0.05 -0.11
CA ALA A 113 1.93 0.97 -1.12
C ALA A 113 1.51 2.27 -0.43
N ASN A 114 2.49 3.11 -0.09
CA ASN A 114 2.27 4.35 0.69
C ASN A 114 3.42 5.35 0.51
N GLN A 115 3.82 5.62 -0.72
CA GLN A 115 4.94 6.52 -1.06
C GLN A 115 6.22 6.21 -0.27
N VAL A 116 6.57 4.92 -0.20
CA VAL A 116 7.76 4.51 0.55
C VAL A 116 9.01 4.90 -0.23
N SER A 117 9.69 5.96 0.22
CA SER A 117 10.94 6.39 -0.39
C SER A 117 12.02 5.35 -0.23
N ILE A 118 12.70 5.05 -1.32
CA ILE A 118 13.91 4.22 -1.33
C ILE A 118 15.04 5.03 -0.68
N ASN A 119 15.70 4.46 0.31
CA ASN A 119 16.91 5.01 0.92
C ASN A 119 17.79 3.88 1.48
N PRO A 120 19.10 4.12 1.70
CA PRO A 120 20.03 3.09 2.12
C PRO A 120 19.63 2.36 3.42
N GLU A 121 19.08 3.08 4.40
CA GLU A 121 18.67 2.48 5.68
C GLU A 121 17.53 1.48 5.49
N ARG A 122 16.54 1.83 4.64
CA ARG A 122 15.43 0.93 4.33
C ARG A 122 15.84 -0.22 3.43
N GLU A 123 16.74 0.02 2.46
CA GLU A 123 17.29 -1.02 1.59
C GLU A 123 18.06 -2.10 2.37
N GLU A 124 18.63 -1.79 3.54
CA GLU A 124 19.22 -2.79 4.41
C GLU A 124 18.19 -3.79 4.97
N GLN A 125 16.96 -3.36 5.18
CA GLN A 125 15.91 -4.13 5.87
C GLN A 125 14.84 -4.69 4.93
N TYR A 126 14.54 -4.01 3.82
CA TYR A 126 13.42 -4.30 2.93
C TYR A 126 13.88 -4.46 1.48
N LEU A 127 13.07 -5.16 0.68
CA LEU A 127 13.14 -5.11 -0.78
C LEU A 127 12.20 -4.01 -1.27
N PHE A 128 12.58 -3.43 -2.40
CA PHE A 128 11.77 -2.44 -3.11
C PHE A 128 11.51 -2.92 -4.52
N SER A 129 10.37 -2.53 -5.07
CA SER A 129 10.15 -2.57 -6.52
C SER A 129 10.97 -1.49 -7.22
N GLU A 130 10.95 -1.49 -8.56
CA GLU A 130 11.27 -0.28 -9.30
C GLU A 130 10.39 0.88 -8.83
N ALA A 131 10.95 2.10 -8.86
CA ALA A 131 10.19 3.29 -8.45
C ALA A 131 9.00 3.52 -9.40
N TYR A 132 7.86 3.85 -8.82
CA TYR A 132 6.67 4.24 -9.58
C TYR A 132 6.32 5.73 -9.41
N THR A 133 7.04 6.45 -8.53
CA THR A 133 6.93 7.89 -8.34
C THR A 133 8.30 8.51 -8.18
N VAL A 134 8.52 9.62 -8.87
CA VAL A 134 9.71 10.47 -8.80
C VAL A 134 9.26 11.88 -8.46
N SER A 135 9.60 12.38 -7.26
CA SER A 135 9.14 13.69 -6.81
C SER A 135 10.12 14.30 -5.80
N PRO A 136 10.44 15.61 -5.87
CA PRO A 136 11.28 16.26 -4.88
C PRO A 136 10.55 16.42 -3.54
N GLY A 137 11.32 16.43 -2.45
CA GLY A 137 10.87 16.92 -1.17
C GLY A 137 10.81 18.44 -1.13
N VAL A 138 9.88 19.00 -0.40
CA VAL A 138 9.73 20.45 -0.23
C VAL A 138 9.71 20.87 1.23
N ILE A 139 10.39 21.95 1.56
CA ILE A 139 10.17 22.69 2.81
C ILE A 139 8.94 23.56 2.61
N VAL A 140 7.95 23.39 3.46
CA VAL A 140 6.75 24.21 3.46
C VAL A 140 6.72 25.07 4.70
N VAL A 141 6.50 26.35 4.48
CA VAL A 141 6.44 27.39 5.51
C VAL A 141 5.09 28.11 5.47
N LYS A 142 4.82 28.92 6.46
CA LYS A 142 3.65 29.80 6.43
C LYS A 142 3.84 30.86 5.35
N GLU A 143 2.78 31.16 4.59
CA GLU A 143 2.79 32.16 3.52
C GLU A 143 3.37 33.49 4.00
N GLY A 144 4.36 34.00 3.26
CA GLY A 144 5.09 35.24 3.56
C GLY A 144 6.21 35.10 4.58
N ASP A 145 6.53 33.89 5.07
CA ASP A 145 7.70 33.67 5.92
C ASP A 145 8.95 33.55 5.05
N THR A 146 9.85 34.52 5.17
CA THR A 146 11.14 34.55 4.46
C THR A 146 12.32 34.16 5.33
N SER A 147 12.07 33.64 6.52
CA SER A 147 13.14 33.26 7.48
C SER A 147 13.79 31.92 7.14
N ILE A 148 13.16 31.12 6.26
CA ILE A 148 13.65 29.85 5.75
C ILE A 148 13.65 29.93 4.23
N SER A 149 14.79 29.68 3.61
CA SER A 149 14.97 29.69 2.16
C SER A 149 15.75 28.46 1.66
N GLY A 150 16.11 27.56 2.56
CA GLY A 150 16.83 26.33 2.27
C GLY A 150 16.97 25.45 3.51
N PHE A 151 17.43 24.22 3.31
CA PHE A 151 17.57 23.23 4.39
C PHE A 151 18.53 23.68 5.49
N GLY A 152 19.56 24.47 5.15
CA GLY A 152 20.49 25.04 6.15
C GLY A 152 19.84 26.01 7.14
N ASP A 153 18.71 26.64 6.77
CA ASP A 153 18.00 27.57 7.63
C ASP A 153 17.11 26.87 8.67
N LEU A 154 16.95 25.55 8.56
CA LEU A 154 16.20 24.74 9.51
C LEU A 154 16.93 24.55 10.85
N ALA A 155 18.23 24.87 10.92
CA ALA A 155 19.02 24.72 12.14
C ALA A 155 18.42 25.52 13.30
N GLY A 156 18.00 24.83 14.36
CA GLY A 156 17.35 25.40 15.55
C GLY A 156 15.89 25.80 15.37
N LYS A 157 15.31 25.64 14.17
CA LYS A 157 13.87 25.78 13.90
C LYS A 157 13.09 24.58 14.41
N THR A 158 11.79 24.72 14.55
CA THR A 158 10.89 23.60 14.89
C THR A 158 10.11 23.18 13.64
N THR A 159 10.17 21.89 13.29
CA THR A 159 9.41 21.30 12.19
C THR A 159 8.43 20.25 12.71
N ALA A 160 7.37 19.97 11.97
CA ALA A 160 6.43 18.89 12.28
C ALA A 160 6.59 17.76 11.28
N GLN A 161 6.86 16.52 11.73
CA GLN A 161 7.09 15.36 10.87
C GLN A 161 6.51 14.10 11.48
N SER A 162 6.08 13.16 10.63
CA SER A 162 5.76 11.81 11.07
C SER A 162 7.05 11.07 11.46
N LEU A 163 7.04 10.41 12.61
CA LEU A 163 8.15 9.57 13.05
C LEU A 163 8.47 8.52 11.97
N THR A 164 9.73 8.08 11.91
CA THR A 164 10.20 7.07 10.94
C THR A 164 10.11 7.46 9.46
N SER A 165 9.59 8.68 9.13
CA SER A 165 9.62 9.17 7.75
C SER A 165 11.04 9.62 7.35
N ASN A 166 11.37 9.53 6.06
CA ASN A 166 12.60 10.12 5.52
C ASN A 166 12.65 11.64 5.74
N TRP A 167 11.49 12.30 5.77
CA TRP A 167 11.38 13.74 6.05
C TRP A 167 11.74 14.09 7.51
N TYR A 168 11.43 13.18 8.45
CA TYR A 168 11.88 13.32 9.85
C TYR A 168 13.40 13.27 9.94
N THR A 169 14.02 12.30 9.29
CA THR A 169 15.48 12.16 9.24
C THR A 169 16.11 13.38 8.61
N LEU A 170 15.60 13.85 7.45
CA LEU A 170 16.10 15.03 6.76
C LEU A 170 15.99 16.30 7.60
N ALA A 171 14.88 16.47 8.33
CA ALA A 171 14.72 17.61 9.25
C ALA A 171 15.75 17.59 10.38
N GLN A 172 16.01 16.41 10.98
CA GLN A 172 17.01 16.27 12.03
C GLN A 172 18.44 16.51 11.51
N GLU A 173 18.78 15.97 10.34
CA GLU A 173 20.07 16.19 9.69
C GLU A 173 20.30 17.66 9.33
N SER A 174 19.22 18.38 9.03
CA SER A 174 19.22 19.83 8.83
C SER A 174 19.28 20.64 10.13
N GLY A 175 19.35 19.98 11.29
CA GLY A 175 19.48 20.61 12.61
C GLY A 175 18.16 21.15 13.19
N ALA A 176 17.01 20.75 12.67
CA ALA A 176 15.71 21.13 13.20
C ALA A 176 15.37 20.36 14.49
N ASN A 177 14.55 21.00 15.34
CA ASN A 177 13.81 20.31 16.40
C ASN A 177 12.52 19.76 15.81
N VAL A 178 12.26 18.46 15.94
CA VAL A 178 11.09 17.85 15.30
C VAL A 178 9.99 17.59 16.32
N GLU A 179 8.80 18.16 16.08
CA GLU A 179 7.55 17.80 16.74
C GLU A 179 6.90 16.65 15.96
N ALA A 180 6.65 15.53 16.64
CA ALA A 180 6.07 14.35 16.03
C ALA A 180 4.57 14.54 15.79
N VAL A 181 4.11 14.19 14.60
CA VAL A 181 2.71 14.24 14.17
C VAL A 181 2.34 12.96 13.40
N GLU A 182 1.05 12.68 13.29
CA GLU A 182 0.55 11.50 12.56
C GLU A 182 0.72 11.63 11.03
N GLY A 183 0.69 12.87 10.48
CA GLY A 183 0.80 13.09 9.05
C GLY A 183 0.61 14.54 8.61
N TRP A 184 0.48 14.73 7.31
CA TRP A 184 0.44 16.03 6.63
C TRP A 184 -0.57 17.01 7.23
N ALA A 185 -1.83 16.59 7.40
CA ALA A 185 -2.91 17.45 7.89
C ALA A 185 -2.61 18.06 9.27
N GLN A 186 -1.99 17.29 10.17
CA GLN A 186 -1.59 17.79 11.49
C GLN A 186 -0.40 18.72 11.38
N ALA A 187 0.60 18.39 10.53
CA ALA A 187 1.76 19.26 10.30
C ALA A 187 1.32 20.63 9.78
N VAL A 188 0.48 20.69 8.76
CA VAL A 188 -0.07 21.94 8.22
C VAL A 188 -0.87 22.70 9.26
N ALA A 189 -1.71 22.04 10.05
CA ALA A 189 -2.46 22.69 11.12
C ALA A 189 -1.55 23.37 12.16
N LEU A 190 -0.44 22.73 12.57
CA LEU A 190 0.54 23.30 13.49
C LEU A 190 1.28 24.49 12.85
N LEU A 191 1.64 24.37 11.57
CA LEU A 191 2.30 25.41 10.80
C LEU A 191 1.41 26.66 10.68
N GLN A 192 0.14 26.50 10.28
CA GLN A 192 -0.83 27.60 10.17
C GLN A 192 -1.08 28.30 11.51
N GLN A 193 -1.06 27.55 12.64
CA GLN A 193 -1.18 28.07 13.99
C GLN A 193 0.11 28.76 14.49
N GLY A 194 1.22 28.66 13.75
CA GLY A 194 2.51 29.20 14.15
C GLY A 194 3.14 28.45 15.33
N ARG A 195 2.79 27.18 15.52
CA ARG A 195 3.37 26.32 16.57
C ARG A 195 4.67 25.65 16.12
N VAL A 196 4.86 25.52 14.81
CA VAL A 196 6.09 25.08 14.17
C VAL A 196 6.47 26.09 13.09
N ASP A 197 7.75 26.14 12.72
CA ASP A 197 8.29 27.06 11.72
C ASP A 197 8.14 26.51 10.29
N ALA A 198 8.22 25.18 10.13
CA ALA A 198 8.15 24.51 8.84
C ALA A 198 7.64 23.07 8.95
N THR A 199 7.37 22.48 7.81
CA THR A 199 7.28 21.03 7.63
C THR A 199 7.99 20.64 6.34
N ILE A 200 8.41 19.38 6.20
CA ILE A 200 8.98 18.84 4.98
C ILE A 200 8.05 17.70 4.53
N ASN A 201 7.72 17.68 3.24
CA ASN A 201 6.96 16.58 2.66
C ASN A 201 7.24 16.48 1.17
N ASP A 202 6.62 15.49 0.52
CA ASP A 202 6.62 15.37 -0.93
C ASP A 202 5.93 16.56 -1.59
N LYS A 203 6.47 17.04 -2.71
CA LYS A 203 5.90 18.15 -3.47
C LYS A 203 4.48 17.88 -3.95
N LEU A 204 4.19 16.62 -4.33
CA LEU A 204 2.87 16.22 -4.81
C LEU A 204 1.81 16.34 -3.71
N THR A 205 2.17 16.06 -2.45
CA THR A 205 1.30 16.30 -1.29
C THR A 205 0.94 17.78 -1.13
N TYR A 206 1.94 18.66 -1.25
CA TYR A 206 1.72 20.10 -1.19
C TYR A 206 0.82 20.59 -2.35
N LEU A 207 1.07 20.10 -3.57
CA LEU A 207 0.28 20.51 -4.74
C LEU A 207 -1.18 20.05 -4.64
N ASP A 208 -1.43 18.84 -4.13
CA ASP A 208 -2.81 18.37 -3.88
C ASP A 208 -3.51 19.21 -2.79
N ASP A 209 -2.79 19.57 -1.72
CA ASP A 209 -3.34 20.44 -0.67
C ASP A 209 -3.78 21.79 -1.22
N VAL A 210 -2.92 22.44 -2.02
CA VAL A 210 -3.24 23.71 -2.68
C VAL A 210 -4.42 23.57 -3.65
N LYS A 211 -4.47 22.48 -4.42
CA LYS A 211 -5.55 22.19 -5.37
C LYS A 211 -6.90 21.95 -4.67
N THR A 212 -6.85 21.24 -3.54
CA THR A 212 -8.06 20.78 -2.82
C THR A 212 -8.59 21.85 -1.86
N ASN A 213 -7.70 22.51 -1.11
CA ASN A 213 -8.03 23.44 -0.04
C ASN A 213 -7.86 24.92 -0.45
N GLY A 214 -7.37 25.16 -1.67
CA GLY A 214 -7.02 26.51 -2.15
C GLY A 214 -5.72 27.01 -1.53
N GLN A 215 -5.50 28.35 -1.56
CA GLN A 215 -4.35 28.94 -0.89
C GLN A 215 -4.54 28.78 0.63
N SER A 216 -3.90 27.74 1.17
CA SER A 216 -4.03 27.34 2.57
C SER A 216 -3.20 28.19 3.54
N GLY A 217 -2.61 29.30 3.08
CA GLY A 217 -1.73 30.16 3.89
C GLY A 217 -0.36 29.53 4.16
N ILE A 218 0.06 28.60 3.27
CA ILE A 218 1.37 27.96 3.27
C ILE A 218 2.02 28.08 1.88
N GLU A 219 3.34 28.06 1.84
CA GLU A 219 4.11 28.12 0.59
C GLU A 219 5.36 27.28 0.64
N VAL A 220 5.88 26.89 -0.53
CA VAL A 220 7.15 26.19 -0.65
C VAL A 220 8.30 27.19 -0.49
N ALA A 221 9.18 26.95 0.47
CA ALA A 221 10.39 27.75 0.67
C ALA A 221 11.61 27.22 -0.09
N ALA A 222 11.72 25.88 -0.21
CA ALA A 222 12.81 25.22 -0.94
C ALA A 222 12.43 23.82 -1.34
N GLU A 223 13.13 23.25 -2.32
CA GLU A 223 13.03 21.87 -2.78
C GLU A 223 14.34 21.13 -2.50
N THR A 224 14.31 19.79 -2.42
CA THR A 224 15.51 18.96 -2.38
C THR A 224 16.21 19.00 -3.75
N ASP A 225 17.56 18.94 -3.74
CA ASP A 225 18.33 18.90 -4.99
C ASP A 225 18.08 17.63 -5.80
N ASP A 226 17.95 16.49 -5.11
CA ASP A 226 17.63 15.20 -5.70
C ASP A 226 16.18 14.81 -5.38
N PRO A 227 15.44 14.25 -6.36
CA PRO A 227 14.10 13.76 -6.14
C PRO A 227 14.11 12.50 -5.25
N SER A 228 13.04 12.32 -4.49
CA SER A 228 12.73 11.07 -3.82
C SER A 228 12.16 10.08 -4.84
N LEU A 229 12.61 8.83 -4.75
CA LEU A 229 12.09 7.71 -5.52
C LEU A 229 11.19 6.88 -4.60
N SER A 230 9.92 6.76 -4.92
CA SER A 230 8.98 5.96 -4.12
C SER A 230 8.64 4.65 -4.83
N ALA A 231 8.61 3.57 -4.05
CA ALA A 231 8.43 2.21 -4.52
C ALA A 231 7.52 1.39 -3.59
N LEU A 232 7.09 0.24 -4.08
CA LEU A 232 6.43 -0.77 -3.27
C LEU A 232 7.48 -1.47 -2.39
N ALA A 233 7.19 -1.65 -1.09
CA ALA A 233 8.14 -2.21 -0.14
C ALA A 233 7.69 -3.58 0.37
N PHE A 234 8.64 -4.52 0.43
CA PHE A 234 8.43 -5.93 0.81
C PHE A 234 9.43 -6.36 1.88
N THR A 235 9.14 -7.43 2.60
CA THR A 235 10.16 -8.13 3.39
C THR A 235 11.21 -8.77 2.49
N LYS A 236 12.43 -8.98 3.02
CA LYS A 236 13.59 -9.49 2.24
C LYS A 236 13.40 -10.89 1.64
N ASP A 237 12.48 -11.66 2.15
CA ASP A 237 12.17 -13.02 1.68
C ASP A 237 11.17 -13.05 0.50
N LYS A 238 10.51 -11.94 0.18
CA LYS A 238 9.51 -11.83 -0.89
C LYS A 238 10.14 -11.57 -2.27
N THR A 239 11.24 -12.23 -2.60
CA THR A 239 11.99 -11.98 -3.84
C THR A 239 11.20 -12.26 -5.11
N ASP A 240 10.39 -13.33 -5.12
CA ASP A 240 9.63 -13.73 -6.30
C ASP A 240 8.45 -12.78 -6.53
N LEU A 241 7.78 -12.34 -5.45
CA LEU A 241 6.73 -11.33 -5.52
C LEU A 241 7.29 -9.98 -6.01
N ALA A 242 8.41 -9.52 -5.44
CA ALA A 242 9.03 -8.26 -5.85
C ALA A 242 9.42 -8.28 -7.35
N ALA A 243 10.02 -9.37 -7.82
CA ALA A 243 10.37 -9.52 -9.24
C ALA A 243 9.14 -9.54 -10.16
N ALA A 244 8.04 -10.17 -9.73
CA ALA A 244 6.80 -10.18 -10.47
C ALA A 244 6.16 -8.78 -10.52
N VAL A 245 6.21 -8.04 -9.41
CA VAL A 245 5.75 -6.64 -9.34
C VAL A 245 6.58 -5.74 -10.24
N ASP A 246 7.91 -5.90 -10.29
CA ASP A 246 8.78 -5.14 -11.21
C ASP A 246 8.40 -5.37 -12.67
N ALA A 247 8.14 -6.64 -13.03
CA ALA A 247 7.68 -6.97 -14.38
C ALA A 247 6.32 -6.32 -14.70
N ALA A 248 5.39 -6.33 -13.73
CA ALA A 248 4.08 -5.69 -13.87
C ALA A 248 4.21 -4.17 -14.01
N LEU A 249 5.04 -3.51 -13.20
CA LEU A 249 5.30 -2.06 -13.30
C LEU A 249 5.93 -1.68 -14.66
N ALA A 250 6.88 -2.49 -15.15
CA ALA A 250 7.48 -2.26 -16.47
C ALA A 250 6.44 -2.36 -17.60
N GLU A 251 5.51 -3.33 -17.53
CA GLU A 251 4.41 -3.45 -18.49
C GLU A 251 3.46 -2.26 -18.40
N LEU A 252 3.01 -1.88 -17.17
CA LEU A 252 2.13 -0.73 -16.95
C LEU A 252 2.74 0.58 -17.44
N ARG A 253 4.06 0.76 -17.25
CA ARG A 253 4.80 1.91 -17.81
C ARG A 253 4.80 1.88 -19.32
N ALA A 254 5.10 0.74 -19.94
CA ALA A 254 5.12 0.60 -21.40
C ALA A 254 3.74 0.78 -22.05
N GLU A 255 2.67 0.44 -21.35
CA GLU A 255 1.28 0.65 -21.77
C GLU A 255 0.80 2.09 -21.53
N GLY A 256 1.53 2.91 -20.78
CA GLY A 256 1.18 4.29 -20.43
C GLY A 256 0.24 4.42 -19.23
N VAL A 257 -0.08 3.33 -18.53
CA VAL A 257 -1.01 3.34 -17.39
C VAL A 257 -0.47 4.20 -16.25
N LEU A 258 0.84 4.09 -15.92
CA LEU A 258 1.44 4.91 -14.86
C LEU A 258 1.40 6.39 -15.21
N ALA A 259 1.64 6.76 -16.47
CA ALA A 259 1.53 8.14 -16.94
C ALA A 259 0.09 8.66 -16.86
N GLU A 260 -0.90 7.84 -17.26
CA GLU A 260 -2.33 8.21 -17.14
C GLU A 260 -2.76 8.44 -15.68
N LEU A 261 -2.26 7.62 -14.75
CA LEU A 261 -2.49 7.81 -13.32
C LEU A 261 -1.80 9.08 -12.80
N GLY A 262 -0.56 9.35 -13.24
CA GLY A 262 0.14 10.62 -12.94
C GLY A 262 -0.64 11.83 -13.39
N GLU A 263 -1.08 11.85 -14.65
CA GLU A 263 -1.92 12.91 -15.21
C GLU A 263 -3.25 13.10 -14.44
N LYS A 264 -3.88 12.00 -14.04
CA LYS A 264 -5.15 12.04 -13.29
C LYS A 264 -5.00 12.75 -11.94
N TYR A 265 -3.98 12.40 -11.18
CA TYR A 265 -3.79 12.90 -9.82
C TYR A 265 -3.01 14.21 -9.77
N PHE A 266 -1.97 14.35 -10.60
CA PHE A 266 -1.00 15.45 -10.50
C PHE A 266 -1.01 16.39 -11.70
N GLY A 267 -1.56 15.96 -12.85
CA GLY A 267 -1.55 16.73 -14.09
C GLY A 267 -0.26 16.59 -14.88
N GLU A 268 0.57 15.62 -14.54
CA GLU A 268 1.81 15.26 -15.22
C GLU A 268 2.19 13.81 -14.94
N ASP A 269 3.04 13.21 -15.78
CA ASP A 269 3.65 11.91 -15.51
C ASP A 269 4.70 12.06 -14.41
N VAL A 270 4.55 11.32 -13.34
CA VAL A 270 5.45 11.30 -12.17
C VAL A 270 6.18 9.96 -12.02
N SER A 271 6.07 9.09 -13.02
CA SER A 271 6.63 7.74 -12.96
C SER A 271 8.06 7.61 -13.48
N GLU A 272 8.65 8.71 -14.03
CA GLU A 272 9.99 8.75 -14.64
C GLU A 272 10.89 9.82 -14.01
#